data_3d5ddac51a424fb61f3414ca5f01fd07
#
_entry.id   3d5ddac51a424fb61f3414ca5f01fd07
#
_cell.length_a   1.000
_cell.length_b   1.000
_cell.length_c   1.000
_cell.angle_alpha   90.00
_cell.angle_beta   90.00
_cell.angle_gamma   90.00
#
_symmetry.space_group_name_H-M   'P 1'
#
loop_
_entity.id
_entity.type
_entity.pdbx_description
1 polymer ?
#
loop_
_entity_poly.entity_id
_entity_poly.type
_entity_poly.pdbx_seq_one_letter_code
_entity_poly.pdbx_strand_id
1 'polypeptide(L)'
;MAIMRLGRVQIRVPNWEKSVHYYKNVIGLIETARDENHVYLKAWDEHDHHSVILEKADSAGLDHLAFKCETAEDLDIYEQKLIEYGVEVDRIPAGYRIAEGEAVRFRVPTGQLVELYHEIDVVGNGMPLVNPDPWPDGLVGMAPPRLDHLLISGDDVEGTTKLFQDIFGFRIAEQLIAATWLFKTNTPHDVAIIKGPQGKLHHIAFWLDDWTEIRKAADLMGKNKVMIDAGPTRHGITRGTTIYFFDPSGNRNEVFCGGYITYPDSPTITWTTEDIGRAIFYFEREVNERFTTVFS
;
A
#
# COMPACT_ATOMS: atom_id res chain seq x y z
N MET A 1 9.38 -19.82 -7.27
CA MET A 1 9.85 -18.64 -6.51
C MET A 1 9.10 -17.42 -7.00
N ALA A 2 8.14 -16.96 -6.24
CA ALA A 2 7.35 -15.81 -6.62
C ALA A 2 6.89 -14.97 -5.40
N ILE A 3 7.04 -13.66 -5.52
CA ILE A 3 6.22 -12.71 -4.77
C ILE A 3 4.86 -12.67 -5.44
N MET A 4 3.81 -12.89 -4.66
CA MET A 4 2.44 -12.93 -5.18
C MET A 4 1.82 -11.53 -5.24
N ARG A 5 1.97 -10.74 -4.19
CA ARG A 5 1.34 -9.42 -4.05
C ARG A 5 1.88 -8.63 -2.85
N LEU A 6 1.59 -7.34 -2.81
CA LEU A 6 1.58 -6.60 -1.55
C LEU A 6 0.59 -7.30 -0.61
N GLY A 7 1.06 -7.73 0.53
CA GLY A 7 0.24 -8.50 1.47
C GLY A 7 -0.28 -7.66 2.61
N ARG A 8 0.56 -6.77 3.17
CA ARG A 8 0.15 -5.90 4.26
C ARG A 8 1.05 -4.67 4.42
N VAL A 9 0.56 -3.72 5.19
CA VAL A 9 1.31 -2.57 5.71
C VAL A 9 1.08 -2.44 7.22
N GLN A 10 2.12 -2.09 7.97
CA GLN A 10 2.00 -1.67 9.36
C GLN A 10 2.32 -0.19 9.47
N ILE A 11 1.38 0.58 10.01
CA ILE A 11 1.50 2.03 10.15
C ILE A 11 1.37 2.46 11.61
N ARG A 12 2.20 3.42 12.01
CA ARG A 12 2.19 4.02 13.34
C ARG A 12 1.15 5.12 13.44
N VAL A 13 0.35 5.11 14.51
CA VAL A 13 -0.75 6.04 14.72
C VAL A 13 -0.73 6.65 16.12
N PRO A 14 -0.22 7.88 16.30
CA PRO A 14 -0.22 8.57 17.60
C PRO A 14 -1.62 8.92 18.11
N ASN A 15 -2.59 9.19 17.24
CA ASN A 15 -3.97 9.44 17.61
C ASN A 15 -4.80 8.14 17.64
N TRP A 16 -4.41 7.21 18.52
CA TRP A 16 -4.87 5.84 18.58
C TRP A 16 -6.39 5.65 18.38
N GLU A 17 -7.20 6.13 19.34
CA GLU A 17 -8.65 5.92 19.31
C GLU A 17 -9.32 6.52 18.07
N LYS A 18 -8.87 7.70 17.66
CA LYS A 18 -9.41 8.36 16.46
C LYS A 18 -9.02 7.62 15.17
N SER A 19 -7.78 7.13 15.10
CA SER A 19 -7.33 6.37 13.94
C SER A 19 -8.01 5.01 13.84
N VAL A 20 -8.16 4.28 14.95
CA VAL A 20 -8.93 3.03 14.97
C VAL A 20 -10.38 3.26 14.51
N HIS A 21 -11.04 4.30 15.04
CA HIS A 21 -12.39 4.66 14.60
C HIS A 21 -12.44 5.00 13.11
N TYR A 22 -11.46 5.78 12.62
CA TYR A 22 -11.39 6.22 11.23
C TYR A 22 -11.21 5.04 10.27
N TYR A 23 -10.23 4.16 10.51
CA TYR A 23 -10.01 3.00 9.63
C TYR A 23 -11.19 2.03 9.64
N LYS A 24 -11.89 1.87 10.77
CA LYS A 24 -13.05 0.98 10.87
C LYS A 24 -14.34 1.57 10.32
N ASN A 25 -14.60 2.88 10.51
CA ASN A 25 -15.93 3.45 10.25
C ASN A 25 -15.94 4.45 9.08
N VAL A 26 -14.81 5.04 8.71
CA VAL A 26 -14.72 5.95 7.56
C VAL A 26 -14.15 5.22 6.35
N ILE A 27 -12.99 4.58 6.48
CA ILE A 27 -12.48 3.69 5.45
C ILE A 27 -13.36 2.44 5.35
N GLY A 28 -13.72 1.83 6.47
CA GLY A 28 -14.60 0.66 6.51
C GLY A 28 -13.84 -0.66 6.49
N LEU A 29 -12.63 -0.70 7.07
CA LEU A 29 -11.89 -1.94 7.25
C LEU A 29 -12.47 -2.78 8.39
N ILE A 30 -12.38 -4.08 8.25
CA ILE A 30 -12.88 -5.07 9.21
C ILE A 30 -11.78 -5.41 10.20
N GLU A 31 -12.06 -5.25 11.50
CA GLU A 31 -11.15 -5.69 12.56
C GLU A 31 -11.23 -7.20 12.73
N THR A 32 -10.07 -7.86 12.69
CA THR A 32 -9.93 -9.31 12.86
C THR A 32 -9.34 -9.68 14.21
N ALA A 33 -8.45 -8.84 14.75
CA ALA A 33 -7.85 -9.00 16.07
C ALA A 33 -7.31 -7.68 16.61
N ARG A 34 -6.97 -7.68 17.91
CA ARG A 34 -6.16 -6.62 18.54
C ARG A 34 -5.40 -7.17 19.74
N ASP A 35 -4.29 -6.51 20.04
CA ASP A 35 -3.58 -6.60 21.32
C ASP A 35 -3.49 -5.21 21.97
N GLU A 36 -2.61 -5.04 22.96
CA GLU A 36 -2.45 -3.79 23.70
C GLU A 36 -2.00 -2.62 22.79
N ASN A 37 -1.17 -2.91 21.78
CA ASN A 37 -0.50 -1.91 20.96
C ASN A 37 -0.86 -1.99 19.48
N HIS A 38 -1.60 -3.02 19.04
CA HIS A 38 -1.93 -3.23 17.64
C HIS A 38 -3.42 -3.51 17.42
N VAL A 39 -3.94 -3.03 16.28
CA VAL A 39 -5.23 -3.45 15.70
C VAL A 39 -4.97 -4.00 14.32
N TYR A 40 -5.45 -5.22 14.09
CA TYR A 40 -5.33 -5.94 12.83
C TYR A 40 -6.60 -5.76 12.00
N LEU A 41 -6.45 -5.23 10.81
CA LEU A 41 -7.56 -4.85 9.94
C LEU A 41 -7.39 -5.48 8.55
N LYS A 42 -8.51 -5.74 7.88
CA LYS A 42 -8.53 -6.15 6.48
C LYS A 42 -9.60 -5.40 5.70
N ALA A 43 -9.42 -5.28 4.39
CA ALA A 43 -10.47 -4.88 3.48
C ALA A 43 -11.49 -6.02 3.33
N TRP A 44 -12.72 -5.70 2.88
CA TRP A 44 -13.81 -6.67 2.99
C TRP A 44 -13.63 -7.92 2.14
N ASP A 45 -13.05 -7.82 0.92
CA ASP A 45 -12.90 -8.95 -0.01
C ASP A 45 -11.55 -9.70 0.12
N GLU A 46 -10.72 -9.32 1.06
CA GLU A 46 -9.48 -10.03 1.35
C GLU A 46 -9.77 -11.28 2.20
N HIS A 47 -9.06 -12.37 1.90
CA HIS A 47 -9.22 -13.65 2.61
C HIS A 47 -8.21 -13.84 3.75
N ASP A 48 -7.03 -13.22 3.66
CA ASP A 48 -6.01 -13.26 4.71
C ASP A 48 -6.52 -12.57 5.98
N HIS A 49 -5.97 -12.95 7.12
CA HIS A 49 -6.37 -12.43 8.42
C HIS A 49 -6.32 -10.90 8.47
N HIS A 50 -5.31 -10.26 7.89
CA HIS A 50 -5.19 -8.80 7.85
C HIS A 50 -4.29 -8.34 6.71
N SER A 51 -4.50 -7.10 6.27
CA SER A 51 -3.67 -6.38 5.31
C SER A 51 -3.18 -5.02 5.84
N VAL A 52 -3.79 -4.53 6.93
CA VAL A 52 -3.38 -3.29 7.60
C VAL A 52 -3.23 -3.54 9.08
N ILE A 53 -2.08 -3.18 9.64
CA ILE A 53 -1.85 -3.18 11.08
C ILE A 53 -1.69 -1.73 11.54
N LEU A 54 -2.51 -1.30 12.48
CA LEU A 54 -2.31 -0.04 13.18
C LEU A 54 -1.47 -0.31 14.44
N GLU A 55 -0.39 0.43 14.59
CA GLU A 55 0.49 0.38 15.76
C GLU A 55 0.36 1.66 16.58
N LYS A 56 0.14 1.52 17.86
CA LYS A 56 0.15 2.64 18.83
C LYS A 56 1.57 3.15 19.01
N ALA A 57 1.84 4.40 18.65
CA ALA A 57 3.18 4.99 18.67
C ALA A 57 3.14 6.49 18.94
N ASP A 58 4.30 7.11 19.17
CA ASP A 58 4.41 8.55 19.44
C ASP A 58 4.46 9.39 18.15
N SER A 59 4.70 8.77 17.00
CA SER A 59 4.78 9.47 15.71
C SER A 59 4.11 8.65 14.61
N ALA A 60 3.50 9.34 13.64
CA ALA A 60 2.95 8.71 12.43
C ALA A 60 4.06 8.17 11.52
N GLY A 61 3.70 7.26 10.63
CA GLY A 61 4.60 6.74 9.59
C GLY A 61 4.42 5.25 9.31
N LEU A 62 5.16 4.80 8.33
CA LEU A 62 5.28 3.38 8.01
C LEU A 62 6.22 2.70 9.02
N ASP A 63 5.79 1.61 9.63
CA ASP A 63 6.71 0.69 10.30
C ASP A 63 7.37 -0.20 9.26
N HIS A 64 6.58 -0.97 8.53
CA HIS A 64 7.04 -1.78 7.40
C HIS A 64 5.93 -2.04 6.38
N LEU A 65 6.35 -2.45 5.18
CA LEU A 65 5.49 -3.06 4.17
C LEU A 65 5.88 -4.53 4.00
N ALA A 66 4.93 -5.37 3.61
CA ALA A 66 5.21 -6.79 3.45
C ALA A 66 4.60 -7.39 2.18
N PHE A 67 5.39 -8.25 1.52
CA PHE A 67 4.96 -9.00 0.35
C PHE A 67 4.74 -10.47 0.69
N LYS A 68 3.65 -11.02 0.17
CA LYS A 68 3.35 -12.45 0.32
C LYS A 68 4.08 -13.27 -0.73
N CYS A 69 4.80 -14.30 -0.29
CA CYS A 69 5.46 -15.30 -1.13
C CYS A 69 4.53 -16.47 -1.44
N GLU A 70 4.78 -17.15 -2.54
CA GLU A 70 3.99 -18.28 -3.02
C GLU A 70 4.16 -19.51 -2.12
N THR A 71 5.38 -19.79 -1.68
CA THR A 71 5.72 -20.93 -0.83
C THR A 71 6.59 -20.54 0.37
N ALA A 72 6.66 -21.40 1.38
CA ALA A 72 7.54 -21.20 2.54
C ALA A 72 9.02 -21.26 2.12
N GLU A 73 9.38 -22.12 1.18
CA GLU A 73 10.74 -22.25 0.65
C GLU A 73 11.23 -20.99 -0.07
N ASP A 74 10.30 -20.17 -0.57
CA ASP A 74 10.64 -18.88 -1.17
C ASP A 74 11.32 -17.94 -0.15
N LEU A 75 10.97 -18.04 1.13
CA LEU A 75 11.59 -17.21 2.18
C LEU A 75 13.09 -17.52 2.29
N ASP A 76 13.48 -18.78 2.31
CA ASP A 76 14.88 -19.20 2.41
C ASP A 76 15.66 -18.77 1.16
N ILE A 77 15.05 -18.90 -0.02
CA ILE A 77 15.66 -18.50 -1.29
C ILE A 77 15.87 -16.98 -1.35
N TYR A 78 14.89 -16.20 -0.94
CA TYR A 78 15.00 -14.73 -0.95
C TYR A 78 15.96 -14.24 0.14
N GLU A 79 15.95 -14.85 1.32
CA GLU A 79 16.92 -14.56 2.38
C GLU A 79 18.35 -14.74 1.87
N GLN A 80 18.65 -15.89 1.26
CA GLN A 80 19.97 -16.15 0.69
C GLN A 80 20.36 -15.15 -0.41
N LYS A 81 19.44 -14.82 -1.32
CA LYS A 81 19.68 -13.83 -2.38
C LYS A 81 19.94 -12.41 -1.84
N LEU A 82 19.22 -12.01 -0.81
CA LEU A 82 19.43 -10.72 -0.15
C LEU A 82 20.80 -10.64 0.51
N ILE A 83 21.21 -11.71 1.21
CA ILE A 83 22.55 -11.82 1.82
C ILE A 83 23.64 -11.76 0.74
N GLU A 84 23.49 -12.50 -0.35
CA GLU A 84 24.43 -12.48 -1.48
C GLU A 84 24.49 -11.11 -2.18
N TYR A 85 23.37 -10.37 -2.18
CA TYR A 85 23.31 -9.00 -2.69
C TYR A 85 23.94 -7.98 -1.75
N GLY A 86 24.28 -8.37 -0.50
CA GLY A 86 24.90 -7.52 0.52
C GLY A 86 23.91 -6.79 1.42
N VAL A 87 22.66 -7.27 1.50
CA VAL A 87 21.62 -6.72 2.37
C VAL A 87 21.59 -7.48 3.69
N GLU A 88 21.58 -6.77 4.80
CA GLU A 88 21.36 -7.36 6.13
C GLU A 88 19.91 -7.85 6.27
N VAL A 89 19.75 -9.05 6.81
CA VAL A 89 18.47 -9.74 6.90
C VAL A 89 18.22 -10.23 8.32
N ASP A 90 17.02 -10.03 8.82
CA ASP A 90 16.52 -10.59 10.08
C ASP A 90 15.44 -11.64 9.81
N ARG A 91 15.53 -12.83 10.43
CA ARG A 91 14.46 -13.83 10.43
C ARG A 91 13.51 -13.56 11.58
N ILE A 92 12.26 -13.31 11.28
CA ILE A 92 11.19 -13.09 12.27
C ILE A 92 10.51 -14.43 12.52
N PRO A 93 10.43 -14.89 13.79
CA PRO A 93 9.86 -16.19 14.09
C PRO A 93 8.33 -16.21 13.92
N ALA A 94 7.78 -17.39 13.64
CA ALA A 94 6.34 -17.61 13.60
C ALA A 94 5.69 -17.19 14.93
N GLY A 95 4.51 -16.59 14.86
CA GLY A 95 3.78 -16.09 16.02
C GLY A 95 4.34 -14.81 16.65
N TYR A 96 5.30 -14.16 16.01
CA TYR A 96 5.75 -12.81 16.42
C TYR A 96 4.60 -11.79 16.33
N ARG A 97 3.72 -11.96 15.35
CA ARG A 97 2.43 -11.25 15.25
C ARG A 97 1.28 -12.25 15.25
N ILE A 98 0.11 -11.77 15.59
CA ILE A 98 -1.11 -12.59 15.58
C ILE A 98 -1.36 -13.12 14.16
N ALA A 99 -1.64 -14.42 14.06
CA ALA A 99 -2.01 -15.11 12.83
C ALA A 99 -0.93 -15.22 11.75
N GLU A 100 0.34 -14.90 12.04
CA GLU A 100 1.44 -14.94 11.08
C GLU A 100 2.46 -16.06 11.37
N GLY A 101 2.95 -16.66 10.28
CA GLY A 101 4.12 -17.54 10.27
C GLY A 101 5.43 -16.76 10.35
N GLU A 102 6.50 -17.35 9.85
CA GLU A 102 7.81 -16.71 9.78
C GLU A 102 7.85 -15.63 8.69
N ALA A 103 8.74 -14.66 8.89
CA ALA A 103 9.04 -13.65 7.89
C ALA A 103 10.54 -13.37 7.77
N VAL A 104 10.94 -12.88 6.61
CA VAL A 104 12.29 -12.36 6.31
C VAL A 104 12.19 -10.85 6.25
N ARG A 105 12.93 -10.14 7.13
CA ARG A 105 12.90 -8.68 7.23
C ARG A 105 14.24 -8.10 6.79
N PHE A 106 14.17 -7.03 6.02
CA PHE A 106 15.35 -6.31 5.55
C PHE A 106 15.04 -4.84 5.30
N ARG A 107 16.08 -4.03 5.12
CA ARG A 107 15.92 -2.60 4.82
C ARG A 107 16.32 -2.31 3.37
N VAL A 108 15.46 -1.60 2.66
CA VAL A 108 15.76 -1.14 1.29
C VAL A 108 16.59 0.16 1.30
N PRO A 109 17.33 0.49 0.20
CA PRO A 109 18.17 1.68 0.14
C PRO A 109 17.45 3.01 0.44
N THR A 110 16.16 3.13 0.13
CA THR A 110 15.34 4.29 0.53
C THR A 110 14.93 4.29 2.00
N GLY A 111 15.35 3.30 2.79
CA GLY A 111 15.27 3.29 4.25
C GLY A 111 14.09 2.57 4.88
N GLN A 112 13.09 2.15 4.12
CA GLN A 112 11.94 1.42 4.66
C GLN A 112 12.31 -0.02 5.05
N LEU A 113 11.66 -0.54 6.07
CA LEU A 113 11.66 -1.97 6.36
C LEU A 113 10.68 -2.68 5.43
N VAL A 114 11.12 -3.78 4.87
CA VAL A 114 10.33 -4.68 4.01
C VAL A 114 10.34 -6.05 4.62
N GLU A 115 9.21 -6.73 4.61
CA GLU A 115 9.08 -8.12 5.00
C GLU A 115 8.61 -8.99 3.84
N LEU A 116 9.10 -10.21 3.83
CA LEU A 116 8.57 -11.30 3.01
C LEU A 116 7.99 -12.33 3.94
N TYR A 117 6.77 -12.80 3.67
CA TYR A 117 6.10 -13.85 4.44
C TYR A 117 5.33 -14.79 3.52
N HIS A 118 5.05 -15.98 3.98
CA HIS A 118 4.20 -16.94 3.27
C HIS A 118 2.92 -17.24 4.05
N GLU A 119 3.06 -17.64 5.30
CA GLU A 119 1.95 -18.09 6.14
C GLU A 119 1.25 -16.94 6.83
N ILE A 120 -0.06 -16.92 6.71
CA ILE A 120 -0.99 -16.09 7.46
C ILE A 120 -2.33 -16.82 7.53
N ASP A 121 -3.01 -16.75 8.66
CA ASP A 121 -4.33 -17.37 8.82
C ASP A 121 -5.32 -16.82 7.79
N VAL A 122 -6.19 -17.69 7.29
CA VAL A 122 -7.24 -17.34 6.33
C VAL A 122 -8.57 -17.24 7.08
N VAL A 123 -9.14 -16.05 7.12
CA VAL A 123 -10.44 -15.79 7.78
C VAL A 123 -11.60 -15.62 6.78
N GLY A 124 -11.27 -15.50 5.48
CA GLY A 124 -12.26 -15.30 4.41
C GLY A 124 -12.86 -13.90 4.40
N ASN A 125 -13.79 -13.67 3.50
CA ASN A 125 -14.48 -12.38 3.29
C ASN A 125 -15.92 -12.36 3.86
N GLY A 126 -16.29 -13.35 4.67
CA GLY A 126 -17.62 -13.46 5.27
C GLY A 126 -18.67 -14.10 4.36
N MET A 127 -18.30 -14.47 3.14
CA MET A 127 -19.20 -15.10 2.16
C MET A 127 -18.87 -16.59 1.96
N PRO A 128 -19.84 -17.41 1.56
CA PRO A 128 -19.58 -18.82 1.23
C PRO A 128 -18.71 -18.92 -0.03
N LEU A 129 -17.86 -19.96 -0.09
CA LEU A 129 -17.05 -20.24 -1.30
C LEU A 129 -17.87 -20.87 -2.45
N VAL A 130 -19.15 -21.22 -2.20
CA VAL A 130 -20.05 -21.80 -3.19
C VAL A 130 -21.27 -20.90 -3.32
N ASN A 131 -21.51 -20.41 -4.54
CA ASN A 131 -22.60 -19.48 -4.88
C ASN A 131 -22.68 -18.24 -3.96
N PRO A 132 -21.58 -17.48 -3.79
CA PRO A 132 -21.61 -16.27 -2.98
C PRO A 132 -22.46 -15.18 -3.63
N ASP A 133 -22.97 -14.27 -2.80
CA ASP A 133 -23.46 -12.98 -3.26
C ASP A 133 -22.29 -12.09 -3.75
N PRO A 134 -22.58 -11.01 -4.51
CA PRO A 134 -21.52 -10.12 -5.01
C PRO A 134 -20.76 -9.36 -3.91
N TRP A 135 -21.36 -9.17 -2.73
CA TRP A 135 -20.78 -8.51 -1.55
C TRP A 135 -21.47 -8.99 -0.27
N PRO A 136 -20.81 -8.94 0.89
CA PRO A 136 -21.39 -9.33 2.16
C PRO A 136 -22.30 -8.22 2.72
N ASP A 137 -23.23 -8.60 3.59
CA ASP A 137 -24.04 -7.64 4.35
C ASP A 137 -23.19 -6.84 5.35
N GLY A 138 -23.67 -5.64 5.72
CA GLY A 138 -23.14 -4.85 6.83
C GLY A 138 -21.88 -4.04 6.52
N LEU A 139 -21.50 -3.86 5.26
CA LEU A 139 -20.39 -2.99 4.88
C LEU A 139 -20.65 -1.55 5.36
N VAL A 140 -19.62 -0.91 5.93
CA VAL A 140 -19.68 0.45 6.45
C VAL A 140 -18.57 1.33 5.85
N GLY A 141 -18.73 2.65 5.90
CA GLY A 141 -17.73 3.57 5.39
C GLY A 141 -17.59 3.49 3.87
N MET A 142 -16.37 3.56 3.37
CA MET A 142 -16.05 3.40 1.95
C MET A 142 -16.03 1.92 1.55
N ALA A 143 -15.70 1.03 2.50
CA ALA A 143 -15.64 -0.41 2.33
C ALA A 143 -14.83 -0.85 1.09
N PRO A 144 -13.53 -0.51 1.00
CA PRO A 144 -12.72 -0.94 -0.12
C PRO A 144 -12.58 -2.47 -0.14
N PRO A 145 -12.63 -3.11 -1.33
CA PRO A 145 -12.42 -4.56 -1.42
C PRO A 145 -11.00 -5.00 -1.06
N ARG A 146 -9.97 -4.16 -1.30
CA ARG A 146 -8.58 -4.54 -1.02
C ARG A 146 -7.66 -3.34 -0.77
N LEU A 147 -6.59 -3.60 -0.01
CA LEU A 147 -5.35 -2.83 -0.05
C LEU A 147 -4.72 -3.08 -1.43
N ASP A 148 -4.22 -2.03 -2.11
CA ASP A 148 -3.73 -2.18 -3.47
C ASP A 148 -2.24 -1.85 -3.61
N HIS A 149 -1.83 -0.67 -3.22
CA HIS A 149 -0.45 -0.21 -3.37
C HIS A 149 -0.03 0.79 -2.30
N LEU A 150 1.24 1.16 -2.33
CA LEU A 150 1.76 2.26 -1.53
C LEU A 150 2.83 3.03 -2.30
N LEU A 151 3.10 4.26 -1.83
CA LEU A 151 4.19 5.09 -2.32
C LEU A 151 5.12 5.45 -1.17
N ILE A 152 6.41 5.15 -1.33
CA ILE A 152 7.48 5.41 -0.36
C ILE A 152 8.50 6.40 -0.89
N SER A 153 9.25 7.04 0.00
CA SER A 153 10.26 8.02 -0.37
C SER A 153 11.60 7.78 0.31
N GLY A 154 12.66 8.19 -0.37
CA GLY A 154 14.02 8.19 0.14
C GLY A 154 15.01 8.73 -0.88
N ASP A 155 16.28 8.76 -0.50
CA ASP A 155 17.33 9.34 -1.35
C ASP A 155 17.73 8.44 -2.51
N ASP A 156 17.81 7.12 -2.28
CA ASP A 156 18.30 6.14 -3.25
C ASP A 156 17.16 5.38 -3.94
N VAL A 157 16.45 6.07 -4.82
CA VAL A 157 15.37 5.50 -5.64
C VAL A 157 15.91 4.45 -6.60
N GLU A 158 17.07 4.69 -7.22
CA GLU A 158 17.69 3.79 -8.19
C GLU A 158 18.12 2.47 -7.53
N GLY A 159 18.83 2.54 -6.40
CA GLY A 159 19.26 1.35 -5.65
C GLY A 159 18.07 0.52 -5.18
N THR A 160 17.00 1.15 -4.68
CA THR A 160 15.78 0.43 -4.28
C THR A 160 15.08 -0.19 -5.49
N THR A 161 14.93 0.54 -6.59
CA THR A 161 14.35 0.02 -7.83
C THR A 161 15.13 -1.20 -8.32
N LYS A 162 16.47 -1.10 -8.36
CA LYS A 162 17.34 -2.18 -8.79
C LYS A 162 17.22 -3.42 -7.89
N LEU A 163 17.19 -3.24 -6.57
CA LEU A 163 16.98 -4.34 -5.64
C LEU A 163 15.64 -5.07 -5.92
N PHE A 164 14.55 -4.33 -6.10
CA PHE A 164 13.25 -4.91 -6.42
C PHE A 164 13.25 -5.67 -7.76
N GLN A 165 13.96 -5.17 -8.77
CA GLN A 165 14.09 -5.84 -10.06
C GLN A 165 14.94 -7.10 -9.98
N ASP A 166 16.16 -6.99 -9.43
CA ASP A 166 17.16 -8.05 -9.45
C ASP A 166 16.79 -9.23 -8.54
N ILE A 167 16.26 -8.93 -7.34
CA ILE A 167 15.95 -9.96 -6.36
C ILE A 167 14.52 -10.49 -6.52
N PHE A 168 13.53 -9.60 -6.64
CA PHE A 168 12.11 -9.96 -6.58
C PHE A 168 11.45 -10.04 -7.96
N GLY A 169 12.14 -9.58 -9.01
CA GLY A 169 11.64 -9.61 -10.38
C GLY A 169 10.48 -8.65 -10.63
N PHE A 170 10.43 -7.54 -9.91
CA PHE A 170 9.50 -6.44 -10.22
C PHE A 170 9.88 -5.81 -11.57
N ARG A 171 8.90 -5.19 -12.20
CA ARG A 171 9.07 -4.48 -13.46
C ARG A 171 8.65 -3.03 -13.31
N ILE A 172 9.24 -2.14 -14.11
CA ILE A 172 8.87 -0.73 -14.13
C ILE A 172 7.72 -0.55 -15.12
N ALA A 173 6.55 -0.16 -14.62
CA ALA A 173 5.43 0.24 -15.46
C ALA A 173 5.62 1.65 -15.99
N GLU A 174 5.94 2.57 -15.08
CA GLU A 174 6.12 3.98 -15.39
C GLU A 174 7.30 4.57 -14.62
N GLN A 175 7.92 5.61 -15.18
CA GLN A 175 9.03 6.31 -14.54
C GLN A 175 9.02 7.81 -14.83
N LEU A 176 9.53 8.57 -13.85
CA LEU A 176 9.97 9.95 -13.93
C LEU A 176 11.46 10.01 -13.58
N ILE A 177 12.12 11.16 -13.77
CA ILE A 177 13.56 11.32 -13.51
C ILE A 177 13.99 10.92 -12.08
N ALA A 178 13.09 10.99 -11.12
CA ALA A 178 13.36 10.71 -9.70
C ALA A 178 12.23 9.89 -9.05
N ALA A 179 11.54 9.08 -9.82
CA ALA A 179 10.46 8.24 -9.35
C ALA A 179 10.22 7.05 -10.26
N THR A 180 9.83 5.90 -9.68
CA THR A 180 9.49 4.67 -10.40
C THR A 180 8.23 4.04 -9.82
N TRP A 181 7.38 3.51 -10.71
CA TRP A 181 6.18 2.73 -10.39
C TRP A 181 6.47 1.28 -10.76
N LEU A 182 6.58 0.44 -9.75
CA LEU A 182 6.98 -0.96 -9.88
C LEU A 182 5.79 -1.89 -9.71
N PHE A 183 5.64 -2.82 -10.63
CA PHE A 183 4.60 -3.83 -10.57
C PHE A 183 5.17 -5.25 -10.51
N LYS A 184 4.44 -6.11 -9.84
CA LYS A 184 4.60 -7.57 -9.78
C LYS A 184 3.30 -8.27 -10.15
N THR A 185 2.18 -7.70 -9.71
CA THR A 185 0.83 -8.10 -10.09
C THR A 185 0.42 -7.47 -11.43
N ASN A 186 -0.85 -7.45 -11.77
CA ASN A 186 -1.35 -6.86 -13.00
C ASN A 186 -1.87 -5.42 -12.84
N THR A 187 -1.61 -4.78 -11.70
CA THR A 187 -1.93 -3.37 -11.47
C THR A 187 -0.87 -2.45 -12.08
N PRO A 188 -1.12 -1.16 -12.27
CA PRO A 188 -0.10 -0.22 -12.74
C PRO A 188 1.12 -0.15 -11.81
N HIS A 189 0.96 -0.43 -10.53
CA HIS A 189 2.06 -0.63 -9.58
C HIS A 189 1.57 -1.26 -8.27
N ASP A 190 2.42 -2.04 -7.63
CA ASP A 190 2.27 -2.51 -6.26
C ASP A 190 3.01 -1.59 -5.28
N VAL A 191 4.13 -1.02 -5.72
CA VAL A 191 4.90 -0.03 -4.98
C VAL A 191 5.45 1.05 -5.91
N ALA A 192 5.31 2.31 -5.52
CA ALA A 192 6.00 3.42 -6.15
C ALA A 192 7.06 3.99 -5.21
N ILE A 193 8.17 4.43 -5.79
CA ILE A 193 9.33 4.95 -5.07
C ILE A 193 9.65 6.33 -5.63
N ILE A 194 9.72 7.35 -4.76
CA ILE A 194 10.05 8.71 -5.18
C ILE A 194 11.24 9.26 -4.37
N LYS A 195 11.98 10.18 -4.98
CA LYS A 195 12.99 10.93 -4.26
C LYS A 195 12.32 11.86 -3.25
N GLY A 196 12.77 11.79 -2.00
CA GLY A 196 12.21 12.57 -0.89
C GLY A 196 12.88 12.21 0.42
N PRO A 197 12.28 12.58 1.55
CA PRO A 197 12.83 12.27 2.87
C PRO A 197 13.03 10.76 3.06
N GLN A 198 14.19 10.42 3.66
CA GLN A 198 14.61 9.03 3.83
C GLN A 198 13.66 8.24 4.75
N GLY A 199 13.28 7.03 4.33
CA GLY A 199 12.50 6.09 5.12
C GLY A 199 11.05 6.49 5.35
N LYS A 200 10.46 7.35 4.51
CA LYS A 200 9.13 7.90 4.72
C LYS A 200 8.05 7.26 3.84
N LEU A 201 6.82 7.36 4.34
CA LEU A 201 5.59 7.00 3.61
C LEU A 201 4.99 8.25 2.99
N HIS A 202 4.62 8.17 1.71
CA HIS A 202 3.78 9.18 1.09
C HIS A 202 2.30 8.83 1.26
N HIS A 203 1.89 7.62 0.87
CA HIS A 203 0.52 7.13 1.08
C HIS A 203 0.42 5.61 1.01
N ILE A 204 -0.68 5.08 1.56
CA ILE A 204 -1.22 3.76 1.27
C ILE A 204 -2.52 3.91 0.49
N ALA A 205 -2.82 3.00 -0.43
CA ALA A 205 -3.94 3.11 -1.34
C ALA A 205 -4.87 1.91 -1.27
N PHE A 206 -6.18 2.19 -1.32
CA PHE A 206 -7.24 1.20 -1.38
C PHE A 206 -8.01 1.31 -2.68
N TRP A 207 -8.32 0.19 -3.29
CA TRP A 207 -9.08 0.14 -4.53
C TRP A 207 -10.59 0.25 -4.28
N LEU A 208 -11.29 0.98 -5.15
CA LEU A 208 -12.75 1.08 -5.23
C LEU A 208 -13.19 0.71 -6.65
N ASP A 209 -14.45 0.33 -6.83
CA ASP A 209 -14.93 -0.20 -8.10
C ASP A 209 -14.98 0.85 -9.21
N ASP A 210 -15.56 2.02 -8.95
CA ASP A 210 -15.79 3.03 -9.97
C ASP A 210 -15.79 4.48 -9.44
N TRP A 211 -16.01 5.42 -10.37
CA TRP A 211 -16.11 6.85 -10.06
C TRP A 211 -17.24 7.20 -9.07
N THR A 212 -18.32 6.45 -9.05
CA THR A 212 -19.43 6.68 -8.12
C THR A 212 -18.97 6.45 -6.69
N GLU A 213 -18.14 5.44 -6.47
CA GLU A 213 -17.55 5.15 -5.16
C GLU A 213 -16.53 6.25 -4.73
N ILE A 214 -15.74 6.80 -5.66
CA ILE A 214 -14.86 7.96 -5.38
C ILE A 214 -15.68 9.18 -4.92
N ARG A 215 -16.80 9.47 -5.59
CA ARG A 215 -17.70 10.54 -5.19
C ARG A 215 -18.29 10.29 -3.80
N LYS A 216 -18.75 9.07 -3.51
CA LYS A 216 -19.26 8.69 -2.17
C LYS A 216 -18.16 8.82 -1.10
N ALA A 217 -16.92 8.45 -1.43
CA ALA A 217 -15.78 8.63 -0.54
C ALA A 217 -15.58 10.12 -0.18
N ALA A 218 -15.64 11.02 -1.16
CA ALA A 218 -15.56 12.46 -0.93
C ALA A 218 -16.72 12.96 0.00
N ASP A 219 -17.95 12.49 -0.22
CA ASP A 219 -19.11 12.82 0.63
C ASP A 219 -18.91 12.31 2.08
N LEU A 220 -18.38 11.09 2.25
CA LEU A 220 -18.04 10.51 3.55
C LEU A 220 -16.96 11.30 4.28
N MET A 221 -15.92 11.77 3.57
CA MET A 221 -14.88 12.63 4.13
C MET A 221 -15.47 13.94 4.63
N GLY A 222 -16.28 14.61 3.81
CA GLY A 222 -16.97 15.84 4.20
C GLY A 222 -17.83 15.63 5.45
N LYS A 223 -18.64 14.56 5.49
CA LYS A 223 -19.47 14.19 6.65
C LYS A 223 -18.66 13.95 7.93
N ASN A 224 -17.51 13.30 7.81
CA ASN A 224 -16.63 12.95 8.95
C ASN A 224 -15.56 14.01 9.22
N LYS A 225 -15.60 15.17 8.54
CA LYS A 225 -14.62 16.27 8.69
C LYS A 225 -13.18 15.83 8.46
N VAL A 226 -12.97 14.86 7.58
CA VAL A 226 -11.64 14.42 7.13
C VAL A 226 -11.13 15.43 6.10
N MET A 227 -9.91 15.88 6.27
CA MET A 227 -9.27 16.83 5.36
C MET A 227 -8.86 16.14 4.07
N ILE A 228 -9.44 16.55 2.94
CA ILE A 228 -9.00 16.15 1.61
C ILE A 228 -7.70 16.89 1.29
N ASP A 229 -6.71 16.15 0.84
CA ASP A 229 -5.41 16.67 0.41
C ASP A 229 -5.39 17.02 -1.08
N ALA A 230 -5.90 16.12 -1.92
CA ALA A 230 -6.02 16.32 -3.36
C ALA A 230 -7.17 15.49 -3.94
N GLY A 231 -7.77 16.00 -5.00
CA GLY A 231 -8.85 15.32 -5.71
C GLY A 231 -10.26 15.63 -5.15
N PRO A 232 -11.30 14.96 -5.70
CA PRO A 232 -11.26 13.93 -6.74
C PRO A 232 -10.61 14.41 -8.04
N THR A 233 -9.64 13.66 -8.53
CA THR A 233 -8.89 13.99 -9.74
C THR A 233 -8.52 12.73 -10.53
N ARG A 234 -7.83 12.89 -11.64
CA ARG A 234 -7.30 11.79 -12.44
C ARG A 234 -5.80 11.90 -12.61
N HIS A 235 -5.12 10.77 -12.51
CA HIS A 235 -3.73 10.67 -12.90
C HIS A 235 -3.57 10.52 -14.42
N GLY A 236 -2.57 11.16 -14.98
CA GLY A 236 -2.04 10.82 -16.30
C GLY A 236 -1.23 9.54 -16.22
N ILE A 237 -0.32 9.48 -15.22
CA ILE A 237 0.35 8.27 -14.77
C ILE A 237 -0.70 7.30 -14.20
N THR A 238 -0.50 6.00 -14.32
CA THR A 238 -1.45 4.95 -13.84
C THR A 238 -2.86 5.02 -14.42
N ARG A 239 -3.32 6.19 -14.90
CA ARG A 239 -4.67 6.47 -15.42
C ARG A 239 -5.80 6.25 -14.39
N GLY A 240 -5.44 6.18 -13.12
CA GLY A 240 -6.39 6.05 -12.01
C GLY A 240 -7.17 7.33 -11.77
N THR A 241 -8.38 7.21 -11.24
CA THR A 241 -9.16 8.31 -10.69
C THR A 241 -9.10 8.20 -9.17
N THR A 242 -8.74 9.27 -8.48
CA THR A 242 -8.27 9.21 -7.11
C THR A 242 -8.74 10.37 -6.25
N ILE A 243 -8.68 10.16 -4.94
CA ILE A 243 -8.79 11.19 -3.90
C ILE A 243 -7.81 10.85 -2.78
N TYR A 244 -7.04 11.86 -2.33
CA TYR A 244 -6.08 11.77 -1.23
C TYR A 244 -6.57 12.50 0.00
N PHE A 245 -6.31 11.94 1.17
CA PHE A 245 -6.74 12.50 2.45
C PHE A 245 -5.86 11.97 3.58
N PHE A 246 -5.90 12.65 4.73
CA PHE A 246 -5.11 12.27 5.89
C PHE A 246 -5.96 11.55 6.93
N ASP A 247 -5.38 10.51 7.54
CA ASP A 247 -5.92 9.92 8.75
C ASP A 247 -5.76 10.89 9.95
N PRO A 248 -6.41 10.63 11.09
CA PRO A 248 -6.28 11.50 12.28
C PRO A 248 -4.86 11.60 12.85
N SER A 249 -3.95 10.73 12.44
CA SER A 249 -2.56 10.70 12.87
C SER A 249 -1.60 11.39 11.90
N GLY A 250 -2.07 11.73 10.69
CA GLY A 250 -1.29 12.42 9.66
C GLY A 250 -0.70 11.48 8.60
N ASN A 251 -1.06 10.20 8.58
CA ASN A 251 -0.72 9.33 7.47
C ASN A 251 -1.65 9.61 6.29
N ARG A 252 -1.09 9.77 5.08
CA ARG A 252 -1.88 9.97 3.88
C ARG A 252 -2.44 8.64 3.38
N ASN A 253 -3.72 8.64 3.07
CA ASN A 253 -4.41 7.56 2.39
C ASN A 253 -4.85 8.01 1.01
N GLU A 254 -5.00 7.04 0.12
CA GLU A 254 -5.62 7.17 -1.18
C GLU A 254 -6.78 6.19 -1.29
N VAL A 255 -7.89 6.59 -1.91
CA VAL A 255 -8.81 5.65 -2.55
C VAL A 255 -8.88 5.99 -4.02
N PHE A 256 -8.87 4.96 -4.86
CA PHE A 256 -8.84 5.14 -6.30
C PHE A 256 -9.64 4.06 -7.02
N CYS A 257 -9.98 4.33 -8.28
CA CYS A 257 -10.57 3.37 -9.20
C CYS A 257 -9.95 3.50 -10.60
N GLY A 258 -10.18 2.51 -11.45
CA GLY A 258 -9.64 2.49 -12.79
C GLY A 258 -8.16 2.12 -12.83
N GLY A 259 -7.41 2.74 -13.71
CA GLY A 259 -6.05 2.33 -14.03
C GLY A 259 -6.00 1.51 -15.32
N TYR A 260 -4.84 0.98 -15.64
CA TYR A 260 -4.64 0.04 -16.74
C TYR A 260 -4.05 -1.27 -16.22
N ILE A 261 -4.20 -2.32 -17.01
CA ILE A 261 -3.61 -3.63 -16.69
C ILE A 261 -2.21 -3.68 -17.25
N THR A 262 -1.26 -4.15 -16.44
CA THR A 262 0.11 -4.46 -16.84
C THR A 262 0.26 -5.93 -17.18
N TYR A 263 1.15 -6.21 -18.11
CA TYR A 263 1.58 -7.56 -18.47
C TYR A 263 3.11 -7.67 -18.34
N PRO A 264 3.65 -8.88 -18.21
CA PRO A 264 5.11 -9.06 -18.10
C PRO A 264 5.92 -8.47 -19.26
N ASP A 265 5.32 -8.25 -20.42
CA ASP A 265 5.91 -7.65 -21.61
C ASP A 265 5.45 -6.21 -21.89
N SER A 266 4.71 -5.59 -20.95
CA SER A 266 4.31 -4.19 -21.06
C SER A 266 5.53 -3.28 -21.12
N PRO A 267 5.59 -2.32 -22.06
CA PRO A 267 6.69 -1.36 -22.13
C PRO A 267 6.62 -0.36 -20.98
N THR A 268 7.80 0.08 -20.51
CA THR A 268 7.88 1.18 -19.55
C THR A 268 7.45 2.50 -20.18
N ILE A 269 6.54 3.22 -19.52
CA ILE A 269 6.12 4.56 -19.92
C ILE A 269 7.02 5.58 -19.20
N THR A 270 7.56 6.54 -19.92
CA THR A 270 8.41 7.61 -19.36
C THR A 270 7.71 8.96 -19.45
N TRP A 271 7.70 9.66 -18.32
CA TRP A 271 7.21 11.03 -18.20
C TRP A 271 8.38 11.99 -18.07
N THR A 272 8.28 13.17 -18.66
CA THR A 272 9.30 14.21 -18.51
C THR A 272 8.93 15.19 -17.40
N THR A 273 9.92 15.94 -16.92
CA THR A 273 9.71 16.93 -15.85
C THR A 273 8.76 18.06 -16.25
N GLU A 274 8.73 18.41 -17.54
CA GLU A 274 7.84 19.44 -18.09
C GLU A 274 6.36 19.05 -17.97
N ASP A 275 6.07 17.74 -17.99
CA ASP A 275 4.72 17.19 -17.94
C ASP A 275 4.35 16.61 -16.56
N ILE A 276 5.13 16.89 -15.49
CA ILE A 276 4.87 16.33 -14.16
C ILE A 276 3.47 16.67 -13.64
N GLY A 277 2.99 17.89 -13.86
CA GLY A 277 1.64 18.28 -13.46
C GLY A 277 0.59 17.41 -14.15
N ARG A 278 0.72 17.19 -15.44
CA ARG A 278 -0.17 16.33 -16.22
C ARG A 278 -0.05 14.86 -15.84
N ALA A 279 1.14 14.39 -15.47
CA ALA A 279 1.36 13.03 -15.00
C ALA A 279 0.64 12.78 -13.68
N ILE A 280 0.81 13.67 -12.71
CA ILE A 280 0.29 13.49 -11.35
C ILE A 280 -1.19 13.89 -11.26
N PHE A 281 -1.58 15.10 -11.70
CA PHE A 281 -2.96 15.58 -11.67
C PHE A 281 -3.41 16.05 -13.05
N TYR A 282 -3.99 15.11 -13.80
CA TYR A 282 -4.32 15.33 -15.23
C TYR A 282 -5.34 16.45 -15.46
N PHE A 283 -6.29 16.63 -14.54
CA PHE A 283 -7.30 17.69 -14.66
C PHE A 283 -6.74 19.06 -14.34
N GLU A 284 -6.00 19.17 -13.24
CA GLU A 284 -5.43 20.43 -12.74
C GLU A 284 -4.17 20.84 -13.49
N ARG A 285 -3.39 19.87 -14.00
CA ARG A 285 -2.09 20.03 -14.65
C ARG A 285 -1.03 20.69 -13.76
N GLU A 286 -1.26 20.70 -12.46
CA GLU A 286 -0.39 21.27 -11.43
C GLU A 286 -0.35 20.31 -10.24
N VAL A 287 0.79 20.26 -9.56
CA VAL A 287 0.95 19.50 -8.32
C VAL A 287 1.06 20.49 -7.17
N ASN A 288 0.17 20.38 -6.19
CA ASN A 288 0.24 21.27 -5.04
C ASN A 288 1.44 20.95 -4.14
N GLU A 289 2.01 21.97 -3.48
CA GLU A 289 3.20 21.85 -2.66
C GLU A 289 3.04 20.84 -1.52
N ARG A 290 1.88 20.81 -0.86
CA ARG A 290 1.62 19.88 0.25
C ARG A 290 1.69 18.43 -0.21
N PHE A 291 1.24 18.12 -1.41
CA PHE A 291 1.29 16.76 -1.97
C PHE A 291 2.73 16.25 -2.12
N THR A 292 3.66 17.13 -2.47
CA THR A 292 5.07 16.79 -2.70
C THR A 292 5.97 16.93 -1.47
N THR A 293 5.51 17.57 -0.40
CA THR A 293 6.36 17.88 0.77
C THR A 293 5.94 17.22 2.07
N VAL A 294 4.69 16.73 2.17
CA VAL A 294 4.20 16.09 3.40
C VAL A 294 4.32 14.57 3.30
N PHE A 295 5.10 14.02 4.22
CA PHE A 295 5.35 12.59 4.38
C PHE A 295 5.22 12.20 5.86
N SER A 296 4.92 10.93 6.13
CA SER A 296 4.84 10.39 7.50
C SER A 296 5.86 9.27 7.76
#